data_4be59f14437a27888c91ae729092d002
#
_entry.id   4be59f14437a27888c91ae729092d002
#
_cell.length_a   1.000
_cell.length_b   1.000
_cell.length_c   1.000
_cell.angle_alpha   90.00
_cell.angle_beta   90.00
_cell.angle_gamma   90.00
#
_symmetry.space_group_name_H-M   'P 1'
#
loop_
_entity.id
_entity.type
_entity.pdbx_description
1 polymer ?
#
loop_
_entity_poly.entity_id
_entity_poly.type
_entity_poly.pdbx_seq_one_letter_code
_entity_poly.pdbx_strand_id
1 'polypeptide(L)'
;MKILMISNHLGVQSGVQRYVQNLLLHLDTTKYRVTLFVGQCPPDQASTAPALEAHGVEILAVPDNKKDRIRALAAHLRTHKDYDIIHYHTASKIGAPVCGMMRVLCPRAKIVVHSHIVYPPMTLTWRAAHLVYQLFADYFLGCGVAAGRFVFGDHIDAKPNFSVACNAVDAGRFHPDAAARAATRAAWGITDTDRLAGFVGRLNHQKNPLFLMEVFAAMAAQDPHWKLLLVGTGEMEPEMRAAAAQRGLTDRVIFAGVQSDVPAFMNAFDLFLLPSNFEGSPVTLVEAQGCGVPCLASTNVPDDGSVTDLVHFLPLAAPLTDWAAKAEAIAAHGDHDDHWAALTAAGYELKTAARRMEHLYDKLGGHA
;
A
#
# COMPACT_ATOMS: atom_id res chain seq x y z
N MET A 1 8.71 -15.23 -21.81
CA MET A 1 9.68 -14.30 -21.23
C MET A 1 10.05 -14.79 -19.83
N LYS A 2 11.33 -14.75 -19.46
CA LYS A 2 11.83 -15.24 -18.16
C LYS A 2 12.12 -14.05 -17.25
N ILE A 3 11.44 -13.95 -16.11
CA ILE A 3 11.49 -12.81 -15.18
C ILE A 3 12.01 -13.28 -13.82
N LEU A 4 13.05 -12.62 -13.30
CA LEU A 4 13.42 -12.71 -11.90
C LEU A 4 12.81 -11.54 -11.16
N MET A 5 11.87 -11.81 -10.26
CA MET A 5 11.33 -10.80 -9.36
C MET A 5 11.98 -10.93 -7.99
N ILE A 6 12.48 -9.82 -7.44
CA ILE A 6 13.22 -9.82 -6.16
C ILE A 6 12.44 -8.96 -5.17
N SER A 7 12.04 -9.55 -4.04
CA SER A 7 11.33 -8.86 -2.96
C SER A 7 11.87 -9.24 -1.59
N ASN A 8 11.31 -8.69 -0.51
CA ASN A 8 11.82 -8.94 0.84
C ASN A 8 11.44 -10.33 1.36
N HIS A 9 10.16 -10.59 1.65
CA HIS A 9 9.62 -11.87 2.13
C HIS A 9 8.15 -12.00 1.72
N LEU A 10 7.53 -13.17 1.98
CA LEU A 10 6.13 -13.49 1.59
C LEU A 10 5.12 -13.37 2.72
N GLY A 11 5.43 -12.62 3.77
CA GLY A 11 4.45 -12.34 4.83
C GLY A 11 3.43 -11.27 4.40
N VAL A 12 2.23 -11.32 4.98
CA VAL A 12 1.09 -10.48 4.58
C VAL A 12 1.06 -9.07 5.17
N GLN A 13 2.04 -8.71 6.03
CA GLN A 13 1.95 -7.52 6.88
C GLN A 13 2.49 -6.22 6.27
N SER A 14 3.02 -6.19 5.06
CA SER A 14 3.51 -4.95 4.45
C SER A 14 2.90 -4.69 3.07
N GLY A 15 2.78 -3.40 2.73
CA GLY A 15 2.24 -2.96 1.45
C GLY A 15 3.05 -3.45 0.24
N VAL A 16 4.38 -3.55 0.38
CA VAL A 16 5.26 -4.05 -0.71
C VAL A 16 4.99 -5.52 -1.00
N GLN A 17 4.88 -6.35 0.04
CA GLN A 17 4.59 -7.77 -0.13
C GLN A 17 3.21 -7.97 -0.75
N ARG A 18 2.21 -7.24 -0.29
CA ARG A 18 0.85 -7.29 -0.87
C ARG A 18 0.86 -6.87 -2.34
N TYR A 19 1.60 -5.81 -2.70
CA TYR A 19 1.76 -5.40 -4.09
C TYR A 19 2.33 -6.54 -4.95
N VAL A 20 3.45 -7.14 -4.52
CA VAL A 20 4.12 -8.23 -5.26
C VAL A 20 3.21 -9.43 -5.42
N GLN A 21 2.50 -9.83 -4.36
CA GLN A 21 1.56 -10.94 -4.39
C GLN A 21 0.39 -10.68 -5.34
N ASN A 22 -0.22 -9.51 -5.22
CA ASN A 22 -1.34 -9.09 -6.07
C ASN A 22 -0.94 -9.05 -7.54
N LEU A 23 0.23 -8.48 -7.85
CA LEU A 23 0.76 -8.46 -9.20
C LEU A 23 0.95 -9.88 -9.74
N LEU A 24 1.64 -10.75 -8.99
CA LEU A 24 1.95 -12.11 -9.43
C LEU A 24 0.72 -12.99 -9.63
N LEU A 25 -0.32 -12.82 -8.81
CA LEU A 25 -1.58 -13.56 -8.96
C LEU A 25 -2.43 -13.10 -10.17
N HIS A 26 -2.06 -11.98 -10.81
CA HIS A 26 -2.78 -11.45 -11.97
C HIS A 26 -1.94 -11.40 -13.25
N LEU A 27 -0.65 -11.75 -13.19
CA LEU A 27 0.20 -11.91 -14.37
C LEU A 27 -0.16 -13.21 -15.12
N ASP A 28 -0.10 -13.17 -16.45
CA ASP A 28 -0.21 -14.35 -17.29
C ASP A 28 1.05 -15.23 -17.18
N THR A 29 1.02 -16.21 -16.28
CA THR A 29 2.16 -17.14 -16.07
C THR A 29 2.39 -18.11 -17.22
N THR A 30 1.50 -18.17 -18.22
CA THR A 30 1.74 -18.94 -19.46
C THR A 30 2.70 -18.18 -20.38
N LYS A 31 2.65 -16.85 -20.35
CA LYS A 31 3.52 -15.95 -21.12
C LYS A 31 4.80 -15.58 -20.37
N TYR A 32 4.69 -15.34 -19.06
CA TYR A 32 5.78 -14.90 -18.19
C TYR A 32 6.16 -16.01 -17.20
N ARG A 33 7.34 -16.64 -17.40
CA ARG A 33 7.89 -17.56 -16.41
C ARG A 33 8.59 -16.73 -15.31
N VAL A 34 7.94 -16.66 -14.16
CA VAL A 34 8.43 -15.84 -13.04
C VAL A 34 9.10 -16.71 -11.98
N THR A 35 10.36 -16.38 -11.65
CA THR A 35 11.07 -16.85 -10.45
C THR A 35 11.04 -15.72 -9.42
N LEU A 36 10.39 -15.93 -8.27
CA LEU A 36 10.33 -14.98 -7.17
C LEU A 36 11.44 -15.29 -6.15
N PHE A 37 12.45 -14.44 -6.10
CA PHE A 37 13.53 -14.50 -5.12
C PHE A 37 13.17 -13.69 -3.88
N VAL A 38 13.03 -14.35 -2.73
CA VAL A 38 12.56 -13.74 -1.48
C VAL A 38 13.30 -14.27 -0.26
N GLY A 39 13.27 -13.51 0.85
CA GLY A 39 13.58 -14.02 2.18
C GLY A 39 12.48 -14.99 2.66
N GLN A 40 12.84 -15.91 3.55
CA GLN A 40 11.88 -16.79 4.22
C GLN A 40 10.79 -15.98 4.90
N CYS A 41 9.56 -16.49 4.85
CA CYS A 41 8.46 -15.88 5.58
C CYS A 41 8.70 -15.99 7.08
N PRO A 42 8.53 -14.90 7.86
CA PRO A 42 8.59 -14.98 9.30
C PRO A 42 7.60 -16.02 9.85
N PRO A 43 8.00 -16.83 10.86
CA PRO A 43 7.17 -17.94 11.36
C PRO A 43 5.86 -17.50 12.02
N ASP A 44 5.76 -16.24 12.42
CA ASP A 44 4.57 -15.61 13.01
C ASP A 44 3.59 -15.03 11.97
N GLN A 45 3.89 -15.17 10.68
CA GLN A 45 3.07 -14.64 9.59
C GLN A 45 2.55 -15.73 8.67
N ALA A 46 1.32 -15.55 8.19
CA ALA A 46 0.78 -16.38 7.12
C ALA A 46 1.57 -16.16 5.83
N SER A 47 1.93 -17.25 5.15
CA SER A 47 2.62 -17.19 3.86
C SER A 47 1.62 -17.31 2.71
N THR A 48 1.83 -16.51 1.67
CA THR A 48 1.07 -16.61 0.41
C THR A 48 1.77 -17.49 -0.63
N ALA A 49 2.88 -18.13 -0.28
CA ALA A 49 3.63 -19.01 -1.17
C ALA A 49 2.74 -20.08 -1.84
N PRO A 50 1.87 -20.83 -1.12
CA PRO A 50 1.07 -21.86 -1.76
C PRO A 50 0.15 -21.34 -2.89
N ALA A 51 -0.42 -20.15 -2.74
CA ALA A 51 -1.27 -19.54 -3.77
C ALA A 51 -0.46 -19.12 -5.00
N LEU A 52 0.74 -18.59 -4.80
CA LEU A 52 1.63 -18.18 -5.89
C LEU A 52 2.17 -19.39 -6.66
N GLU A 53 2.57 -20.46 -5.96
CA GLU A 53 3.02 -21.72 -6.56
C GLU A 53 1.91 -22.37 -7.38
N ALA A 54 0.68 -22.41 -6.85
CA ALA A 54 -0.50 -22.90 -7.57
C ALA A 54 -0.81 -22.04 -8.83
N HIS A 55 -0.46 -20.76 -8.82
CA HIS A 55 -0.58 -19.88 -9.98
C HIS A 55 0.60 -20.02 -10.98
N GLY A 56 1.59 -20.86 -10.70
CA GLY A 56 2.72 -21.15 -11.59
C GLY A 56 3.96 -20.27 -11.36
N VAL A 57 4.05 -19.60 -10.23
CA VAL A 57 5.25 -18.83 -9.84
C VAL A 57 6.24 -19.76 -9.14
N GLU A 58 7.49 -19.78 -9.64
CA GLU A 58 8.60 -20.47 -8.96
C GLU A 58 9.10 -19.63 -7.78
N ILE A 59 9.12 -20.19 -6.56
CA ILE A 59 9.55 -19.47 -5.37
C ILE A 59 10.94 -19.96 -4.94
N LEU A 60 11.89 -19.03 -4.85
CA LEU A 60 13.24 -19.25 -4.32
C LEU A 60 13.38 -18.51 -2.98
N ALA A 61 13.00 -19.18 -1.90
CA ALA A 61 13.10 -18.67 -0.56
C ALA A 61 14.51 -18.89 0.04
N VAL A 62 15.12 -17.82 0.54
CA VAL A 62 16.48 -17.84 1.13
C VAL A 62 16.43 -17.30 2.56
N PRO A 63 17.46 -17.55 3.41
CA PRO A 63 17.50 -16.99 4.76
C PRO A 63 17.28 -15.48 4.79
N ASP A 64 16.49 -14.98 5.74
CA ASP A 64 16.03 -13.57 5.77
C ASP A 64 17.06 -12.59 6.36
N ASN A 65 18.32 -12.95 6.48
CA ASN A 65 19.31 -11.95 6.80
C ASN A 65 19.92 -11.31 5.52
N LYS A 66 20.16 -10.03 5.58
CA LYS A 66 20.52 -9.18 4.44
C LYS A 66 21.80 -9.62 3.72
N LYS A 67 22.82 -10.06 4.48
CA LYS A 67 24.10 -10.47 3.91
C LYS A 67 23.98 -11.79 3.15
N ASP A 68 23.31 -12.77 3.73
CA ASP A 68 23.14 -14.08 3.13
C ASP A 68 22.20 -14.02 1.94
N ARG A 69 21.17 -13.16 1.99
CA ARG A 69 20.29 -12.88 0.85
C ARG A 69 21.05 -12.33 -0.35
N ILE A 70 21.95 -11.35 -0.15
CA ILE A 70 22.79 -10.81 -1.24
C ILE A 70 23.76 -11.87 -1.77
N ARG A 71 24.37 -12.69 -0.90
CA ARG A 71 25.24 -13.79 -1.31
C ARG A 71 24.50 -14.85 -2.11
N ALA A 72 23.31 -15.26 -1.66
CA ALA A 72 22.47 -16.22 -2.36
C ALA A 72 22.01 -15.68 -3.73
N LEU A 73 21.61 -14.40 -3.82
CA LEU A 73 21.29 -13.77 -5.08
C LEU A 73 22.50 -13.77 -6.03
N ALA A 74 23.68 -13.40 -5.55
CA ALA A 74 24.90 -13.41 -6.36
C ALA A 74 25.26 -14.82 -6.84
N ALA A 75 25.10 -15.84 -6.00
CA ALA A 75 25.33 -17.25 -6.37
C ALA A 75 24.32 -17.70 -7.43
N HIS A 76 23.05 -17.39 -7.26
CA HIS A 76 21.99 -17.70 -8.21
C HIS A 76 22.26 -17.07 -9.59
N LEU A 77 22.56 -15.76 -9.63
CA LEU A 77 22.82 -15.04 -10.88
C LEU A 77 24.11 -15.45 -11.61
N ARG A 78 25.09 -16.09 -10.93
CA ARG A 78 26.27 -16.65 -11.60
C ARG A 78 25.95 -17.85 -12.47
N THR A 79 24.93 -18.63 -12.07
CA THR A 79 24.49 -19.86 -12.74
C THR A 79 23.27 -19.68 -13.64
N HIS A 80 22.42 -18.70 -13.35
CA HIS A 80 21.17 -18.40 -14.09
C HIS A 80 21.27 -17.00 -14.69
N LYS A 81 21.80 -16.91 -15.93
CA LYS A 81 22.07 -15.64 -16.64
C LYS A 81 21.06 -15.33 -17.74
N ASP A 82 20.08 -16.19 -17.92
CA ASP A 82 19.13 -16.21 -19.04
C ASP A 82 17.78 -15.52 -18.72
N TYR A 83 17.79 -14.65 -17.73
CA TYR A 83 16.66 -13.77 -17.46
C TYR A 83 16.55 -12.66 -18.50
N ASP A 84 15.36 -12.43 -19.01
CA ASP A 84 15.04 -11.30 -19.90
C ASP A 84 14.90 -10.03 -19.06
N ILE A 85 14.25 -10.15 -17.88
CA ILE A 85 13.97 -9.04 -16.95
C ILE A 85 14.36 -9.44 -15.53
N ILE A 86 14.97 -8.49 -14.82
CA ILE A 86 15.14 -8.54 -13.37
C ILE A 86 14.34 -7.38 -12.78
N HIS A 87 13.20 -7.68 -12.13
CA HIS A 87 12.35 -6.70 -11.46
C HIS A 87 12.69 -6.68 -9.96
N TYR A 88 13.34 -5.60 -9.54
CA TYR A 88 13.88 -5.45 -8.19
C TYR A 88 13.05 -4.46 -7.37
N HIS A 89 12.29 -4.97 -6.39
CA HIS A 89 11.58 -4.15 -5.41
C HIS A 89 12.55 -3.70 -4.32
N THR A 90 12.73 -2.39 -4.19
CA THR A 90 13.68 -1.82 -3.23
C THR A 90 12.98 -0.88 -2.25
N ALA A 91 13.44 -0.96 -1.01
CA ALA A 91 13.03 -0.07 0.08
C ALA A 91 14.27 0.47 0.82
N SER A 92 15.46 0.49 0.20
CA SER A 92 16.68 0.93 0.88
C SER A 92 17.79 1.36 -0.08
N LYS A 93 18.65 2.29 0.39
CA LYS A 93 19.87 2.70 -0.32
C LYS A 93 20.86 1.57 -0.59
N ILE A 94 20.80 0.47 0.18
CA ILE A 94 21.65 -0.73 -0.05
C ILE A 94 21.24 -1.46 -1.34
N GLY A 95 20.05 -1.25 -1.86
CA GLY A 95 19.64 -1.75 -3.16
C GLY A 95 20.49 -1.24 -4.33
N ALA A 96 21.08 -0.06 -4.22
CA ALA A 96 21.87 0.51 -5.30
C ALA A 96 23.10 -0.34 -5.67
N PRO A 97 24.02 -0.72 -4.75
CA PRO A 97 25.10 -1.65 -5.08
C PRO A 97 24.61 -3.04 -5.52
N VAL A 98 23.45 -3.50 -5.04
CA VAL A 98 22.84 -4.76 -5.53
C VAL A 98 22.42 -4.61 -6.99
N CYS A 99 21.88 -3.45 -7.40
CA CYS A 99 21.57 -3.16 -8.79
C CYS A 99 22.83 -3.24 -9.68
N GLY A 100 23.95 -2.65 -9.24
CA GLY A 100 25.24 -2.77 -9.93
C GLY A 100 25.72 -4.22 -10.04
N MET A 101 25.59 -5.03 -8.97
CA MET A 101 25.91 -6.44 -9.00
C MET A 101 25.07 -7.21 -10.03
N MET A 102 23.75 -6.96 -10.08
CA MET A 102 22.86 -7.59 -11.06
C MET A 102 23.28 -7.26 -12.50
N ARG A 103 23.62 -6.01 -12.79
CA ARG A 103 24.11 -5.59 -14.11
C ARG A 103 25.36 -6.32 -14.53
N VAL A 104 26.33 -6.50 -13.60
CA VAL A 104 27.59 -7.21 -13.88
C VAL A 104 27.37 -8.70 -14.13
N LEU A 105 26.49 -9.34 -13.34
CA LEU A 105 26.24 -10.78 -13.42
C LEU A 105 25.31 -11.17 -14.56
N CYS A 106 24.33 -10.31 -14.88
CA CYS A 106 23.35 -10.53 -15.95
C CYS A 106 23.30 -9.31 -16.91
N PRO A 107 24.34 -9.08 -17.72
CA PRO A 107 24.47 -7.86 -18.54
C PRO A 107 23.41 -7.73 -19.63
N ARG A 108 22.75 -8.83 -20.03
CA ARG A 108 21.70 -8.85 -21.07
C ARG A 108 20.31 -8.60 -20.50
N ALA A 109 20.09 -8.89 -19.21
CA ALA A 109 18.79 -8.68 -18.59
C ALA A 109 18.46 -7.19 -18.48
N LYS A 110 17.18 -6.83 -18.71
CA LYS A 110 16.66 -5.50 -18.41
C LYS A 110 16.38 -5.39 -16.92
N ILE A 111 17.00 -4.42 -16.26
CA ILE A 111 16.84 -4.20 -14.82
C ILE A 111 15.77 -3.13 -14.59
N VAL A 112 14.65 -3.55 -14.01
CA VAL A 112 13.56 -2.69 -13.56
C VAL A 112 13.70 -2.53 -12.04
N VAL A 113 13.82 -1.30 -11.55
CA VAL A 113 13.91 -1.01 -10.12
C VAL A 113 12.64 -0.32 -9.66
N HIS A 114 11.96 -0.89 -8.66
CA HIS A 114 10.68 -0.41 -8.16
C HIS A 114 10.81 0.11 -6.72
N SER A 115 10.54 1.40 -6.51
CA SER A 115 10.57 2.07 -5.22
C SER A 115 9.21 2.02 -4.53
N HIS A 116 9.24 1.72 -3.20
CA HIS A 116 8.05 1.66 -2.35
C HIS A 116 8.14 2.55 -1.11
N ILE A 117 9.13 3.46 -1.06
CA ILE A 117 9.40 4.22 0.17
C ILE A 117 9.59 5.71 -0.08
N VAL A 118 9.21 6.46 0.96
CA VAL A 118 9.62 7.85 1.18
C VAL A 118 10.10 7.96 2.63
N TYR A 119 11.40 8.25 2.84
CA TYR A 119 11.99 8.42 4.17
C TYR A 119 12.80 9.72 4.26
N PRO A 120 12.19 10.84 4.65
CA PRO A 120 12.95 12.05 4.93
C PRO A 120 13.80 11.86 6.22
N PRO A 121 14.97 12.54 6.37
CA PRO A 121 15.54 13.47 5.39
C PRO A 121 16.43 12.80 4.32
N MET A 122 16.58 13.46 3.18
CA MET A 122 17.53 13.09 2.14
C MET A 122 18.98 13.25 2.63
N THR A 123 19.77 12.19 2.56
CA THR A 123 21.18 12.19 2.98
C THR A 123 22.12 12.09 1.79
N LEU A 124 23.42 12.44 1.99
CA LEU A 124 24.45 12.26 0.94
C LEU A 124 24.55 10.81 0.43
N THR A 125 24.33 9.85 1.31
CA THR A 125 24.34 8.43 0.91
C THR A 125 23.14 8.07 0.01
N TRP A 126 21.98 8.73 0.14
CA TRP A 126 20.89 8.59 -0.80
C TRP A 126 21.22 9.21 -2.16
N ARG A 127 21.84 10.40 -2.18
CA ARG A 127 22.28 11.03 -3.44
C ARG A 127 23.29 10.17 -4.20
N ALA A 128 24.23 9.52 -3.49
CA ALA A 128 25.12 8.55 -4.10
C ALA A 128 24.37 7.32 -4.65
N ALA A 129 23.35 6.82 -3.93
CA ALA A 129 22.53 5.71 -4.39
C ALA A 129 21.73 6.08 -5.67
N HIS A 130 21.24 7.32 -5.79
CA HIS A 130 20.59 7.80 -7.02
C HIS A 130 21.47 7.61 -8.26
N LEU A 131 22.73 8.03 -8.19
CA LEU A 131 23.68 7.89 -9.30
C LEU A 131 23.89 6.43 -9.68
N VAL A 132 24.02 5.56 -8.69
CA VAL A 132 24.22 4.12 -8.92
C VAL A 132 22.98 3.49 -9.56
N TYR A 133 21.78 3.81 -9.07
CA TYR A 133 20.55 3.32 -9.71
C TYR A 133 20.45 3.80 -11.15
N GLN A 134 20.67 5.10 -11.40
CA GLN A 134 20.60 5.68 -12.75
C GLN A 134 21.64 5.12 -13.72
N LEU A 135 22.78 4.63 -13.22
CA LEU A 135 23.84 4.03 -14.04
C LEU A 135 23.51 2.60 -14.45
N PHE A 136 22.85 1.82 -13.58
CA PHE A 136 22.72 0.38 -13.75
C PHE A 136 21.31 -0.12 -14.05
N ALA A 137 20.26 0.64 -13.76
CA ALA A 137 18.89 0.26 -14.10
C ALA A 137 18.48 0.74 -15.51
N ASP A 138 17.66 -0.05 -16.18
CA ASP A 138 17.09 0.30 -17.50
C ASP A 138 15.77 1.05 -17.36
N TYR A 139 14.98 0.73 -16.32
CA TYR A 139 13.66 1.31 -16.08
C TYR A 139 13.39 1.50 -14.58
N PHE A 140 12.62 2.53 -14.27
CA PHE A 140 12.31 2.93 -12.91
C PHE A 140 10.81 2.93 -12.67
N LEU A 141 10.39 2.34 -11.56
CA LEU A 141 9.00 2.35 -11.09
C LEU A 141 8.93 2.96 -9.69
N GLY A 142 7.93 3.80 -9.46
CA GLY A 142 7.57 4.26 -8.12
C GLY A 142 6.14 3.84 -7.79
N CYS A 143 5.84 3.47 -6.54
CA CYS A 143 4.46 3.29 -6.11
C CYS A 143 3.65 4.61 -6.11
N GLY A 144 4.32 5.73 -6.28
CA GLY A 144 3.87 7.10 -6.50
C GLY A 144 5.05 7.93 -7.01
N VAL A 145 4.78 9.14 -7.48
CA VAL A 145 5.82 10.07 -7.97
C VAL A 145 6.81 10.40 -6.85
N ALA A 146 6.31 10.65 -5.63
CA ALA A 146 7.15 10.96 -4.47
C ALA A 146 8.16 9.84 -4.15
N ALA A 147 7.74 8.57 -4.22
CA ALA A 147 8.61 7.42 -4.00
C ALA A 147 9.68 7.29 -5.10
N GLY A 148 9.32 7.57 -6.35
CA GLY A 148 10.27 7.62 -7.46
C GLY A 148 11.31 8.72 -7.26
N ARG A 149 10.89 9.94 -7.00
CA ARG A 149 11.79 11.09 -6.73
C ARG A 149 12.72 10.82 -5.55
N PHE A 150 12.20 10.26 -4.47
CA PHE A 150 13.00 9.97 -3.27
C PHE A 150 14.13 8.98 -3.54
N VAL A 151 13.86 7.88 -4.27
CA VAL A 151 14.86 6.80 -4.47
C VAL A 151 15.75 7.04 -5.68
N PHE A 152 15.25 7.71 -6.74
CA PHE A 152 15.96 7.82 -8.02
C PHE A 152 16.39 9.25 -8.38
N GLY A 153 15.97 10.26 -7.61
CA GLY A 153 16.30 11.68 -7.78
C GLY A 153 15.14 12.53 -8.22
N ASP A 154 15.20 13.83 -7.89
CA ASP A 154 14.10 14.80 -7.93
C ASP A 154 13.44 14.99 -9.31
N HIS A 155 14.14 14.64 -10.40
CA HIS A 155 13.66 14.80 -11.79
C HIS A 155 13.38 13.47 -12.48
N ILE A 156 13.23 12.39 -11.73
CA ILE A 156 13.01 11.05 -12.32
C ILE A 156 11.72 10.99 -13.14
N ASP A 157 10.68 11.67 -12.68
CA ASP A 157 9.36 11.72 -13.31
C ASP A 157 9.35 12.40 -14.70
N ALA A 158 10.38 13.21 -15.01
CA ALA A 158 10.58 13.76 -16.37
C ALA A 158 11.29 12.80 -17.33
N LYS A 159 11.76 11.63 -16.85
CA LYS A 159 12.49 10.68 -17.70
C LYS A 159 11.54 9.73 -18.43
N PRO A 160 11.82 9.38 -19.72
CA PRO A 160 10.97 8.50 -20.52
C PRO A 160 11.00 7.03 -20.04
N ASN A 161 11.95 6.67 -19.19
CA ASN A 161 12.10 5.34 -18.58
C ASN A 161 11.65 5.31 -17.12
N PHE A 162 10.74 6.20 -16.74
CA PHE A 162 10.05 6.17 -15.45
C PHE A 162 8.55 6.05 -15.66
N SER A 163 7.88 5.31 -14.77
CA SER A 163 6.42 5.36 -14.63
C SER A 163 5.98 5.05 -13.19
N VAL A 164 4.76 5.43 -12.87
CA VAL A 164 4.12 5.08 -11.60
C VAL A 164 3.44 3.73 -11.75
N ALA A 165 3.73 2.81 -10.83
CA ALA A 165 3.06 1.53 -10.68
C ALA A 165 2.29 1.54 -9.35
N CYS A 166 1.04 1.95 -9.41
CA CYS A 166 0.18 2.15 -8.25
C CYS A 166 -0.02 0.85 -7.46
N ASN A 167 -0.19 0.97 -6.15
CA ASN A 167 -0.66 -0.12 -5.32
C ASN A 167 -2.14 -0.37 -5.59
N ALA A 168 -2.41 -1.23 -6.54
CA ALA A 168 -3.76 -1.52 -7.02
C ALA A 168 -4.56 -2.40 -6.04
N VAL A 169 -5.87 -2.28 -6.11
CA VAL A 169 -6.86 -2.92 -5.24
C VAL A 169 -7.77 -3.84 -6.06
N ASP A 170 -8.26 -4.87 -5.43
CA ASP A 170 -9.19 -5.83 -6.05
C ASP A 170 -10.62 -5.27 -6.06
N ALA A 171 -11.08 -4.83 -7.22
CA ALA A 171 -12.43 -4.32 -7.45
C ALA A 171 -13.51 -5.37 -7.14
N GLY A 172 -13.21 -6.66 -7.28
CA GLY A 172 -14.15 -7.74 -6.93
C GLY A 172 -14.34 -7.91 -5.42
N ARG A 173 -13.46 -7.32 -4.61
CA ARG A 173 -13.54 -7.37 -3.14
C ARG A 173 -13.95 -6.03 -2.53
N PHE A 174 -13.40 -4.92 -3.03
CA PHE A 174 -13.64 -3.58 -2.50
C PHE A 174 -14.61 -2.85 -3.42
N HIS A 175 -15.88 -3.13 -3.32
CA HIS A 175 -16.97 -2.47 -4.04
C HIS A 175 -18.11 -2.16 -3.07
N PRO A 176 -19.05 -1.27 -3.42
CA PRO A 176 -20.22 -1.01 -2.60
C PRO A 176 -21.05 -2.28 -2.41
N ASP A 177 -21.30 -2.65 -1.16
CA ASP A 177 -22.07 -3.83 -0.75
C ASP A 177 -22.96 -3.51 0.44
N ALA A 178 -24.23 -3.21 0.16
CA ALA A 178 -25.24 -2.88 1.17
C ALA A 178 -25.53 -4.05 2.12
N ALA A 179 -25.41 -5.29 1.64
CA ALA A 179 -25.66 -6.45 2.49
C ALA A 179 -24.49 -6.66 3.48
N ALA A 180 -23.24 -6.56 3.03
CA ALA A 180 -22.08 -6.59 3.90
C ALA A 180 -22.10 -5.43 4.91
N ARG A 181 -22.50 -4.22 4.48
CA ARG A 181 -22.69 -3.06 5.36
C ARG A 181 -23.66 -3.37 6.49
N ALA A 182 -24.88 -3.81 6.15
CA ALA A 182 -25.91 -4.12 7.13
C ALA A 182 -25.47 -5.23 8.10
N ALA A 183 -24.89 -6.31 7.58
CA ALA A 183 -24.41 -7.45 8.38
C ALA A 183 -23.30 -7.03 9.35
N THR A 184 -22.31 -6.26 8.88
CA THR A 184 -21.19 -5.81 9.71
C THR A 184 -21.66 -4.84 10.80
N ARG A 185 -22.51 -3.87 10.46
CA ARG A 185 -23.07 -2.94 11.45
C ARG A 185 -23.85 -3.69 12.54
N ALA A 186 -24.72 -4.64 12.16
CA ALA A 186 -25.46 -5.46 13.11
C ALA A 186 -24.53 -6.29 14.03
N ALA A 187 -23.53 -6.93 13.46
CA ALA A 187 -22.55 -7.74 14.23
C ALA A 187 -21.76 -6.93 15.27
N TRP A 188 -21.55 -5.64 15.02
CA TRP A 188 -20.78 -4.75 15.90
C TRP A 188 -21.66 -3.79 16.72
N GLY A 189 -22.98 -3.99 16.76
CA GLY A 189 -23.91 -3.21 17.58
C GLY A 189 -24.04 -1.75 17.11
N ILE A 190 -23.89 -1.51 15.80
CA ILE A 190 -24.08 -0.21 15.17
C ILE A 190 -25.53 -0.14 14.67
N THR A 191 -26.29 0.79 15.18
CA THR A 191 -27.71 0.99 14.83
C THR A 191 -27.86 1.92 13.63
N ASP A 192 -29.08 2.03 13.10
CA ASP A 192 -29.36 2.92 11.96
C ASP A 192 -29.24 4.41 12.33
N THR A 193 -29.33 4.74 13.63
CA THR A 193 -29.12 6.10 14.13
C THR A 193 -27.66 6.43 14.40
N ASP A 194 -26.79 5.43 14.47
CA ASP A 194 -25.35 5.63 14.68
C ASP A 194 -24.66 6.05 13.38
N ARG A 195 -23.68 6.93 13.51
CA ARG A 195 -22.74 7.31 12.46
C ARG A 195 -21.39 6.67 12.76
N LEU A 196 -20.83 5.97 11.80
CA LEU A 196 -19.63 5.18 12.00
C LEU A 196 -18.43 5.77 11.29
N ALA A 197 -17.53 6.39 12.05
CA ALA A 197 -16.19 6.72 11.58
C ALA A 197 -15.31 5.46 11.64
N GLY A 198 -14.56 5.19 10.59
CA GLY A 198 -13.70 4.04 10.47
C GLY A 198 -12.23 4.39 10.31
N PHE A 199 -11.38 3.50 10.80
CA PHE A 199 -9.95 3.51 10.55
C PHE A 199 -9.48 2.08 10.26
N VAL A 200 -8.61 1.92 9.27
CA VAL A 200 -7.98 0.63 8.92
C VAL A 200 -6.48 0.82 8.83
N GLY A 201 -5.73 0.13 9.68
CA GLY A 201 -4.28 0.20 9.66
C GLY A 201 -3.61 -0.18 10.98
N ARG A 202 -2.27 -0.11 10.99
CA ARG A 202 -1.48 -0.34 12.21
C ARG A 202 -1.62 0.87 13.16
N LEU A 203 -1.90 0.63 14.41
CA LEU A 203 -1.95 1.67 15.45
C LEU A 203 -0.52 2.03 15.91
N ASN A 204 0.16 2.85 15.10
CA ASN A 204 1.55 3.26 15.29
C ASN A 204 1.75 4.76 15.01
N HIS A 205 2.95 5.27 15.28
CA HIS A 205 3.28 6.68 15.09
C HIS A 205 3.00 7.18 13.64
N GLN A 206 3.24 6.35 12.62
CA GLN A 206 2.99 6.73 11.22
C GLN A 206 1.53 7.09 11.00
N LYS A 207 0.60 6.29 11.51
CA LYS A 207 -0.85 6.43 11.36
C LYS A 207 -1.49 7.44 12.32
N ASN A 208 -0.72 7.94 13.29
CA ASN A 208 -1.11 9.00 14.22
C ASN A 208 -2.42 8.73 14.99
N PRO A 209 -2.56 7.58 15.66
CA PRO A 209 -3.80 7.17 16.29
C PRO A 209 -4.25 8.06 17.44
N LEU A 210 -3.34 8.73 18.13
CA LEU A 210 -3.72 9.67 19.20
C LEU A 210 -4.39 10.92 18.65
N PHE A 211 -3.91 11.46 17.53
CA PHE A 211 -4.59 12.57 16.87
C PHE A 211 -5.95 12.14 16.29
N LEU A 212 -6.07 10.90 15.76
CA LEU A 212 -7.35 10.32 15.39
C LEU A 212 -8.35 10.34 16.56
N MET A 213 -7.89 10.00 17.77
CA MET A 213 -8.73 10.04 18.97
C MET A 213 -9.15 11.47 19.34
N GLU A 214 -8.28 12.47 19.14
CA GLU A 214 -8.62 13.88 19.37
C GLU A 214 -9.66 14.38 18.37
N VAL A 215 -9.51 14.04 17.10
CA VAL A 215 -10.50 14.35 16.04
C VAL A 215 -11.83 13.71 16.39
N PHE A 216 -11.83 12.41 16.72
CA PHE A 216 -13.04 11.70 17.11
C PHE A 216 -13.71 12.31 18.35
N ALA A 217 -12.96 12.71 19.35
CA ALA A 217 -13.51 13.38 20.54
C ALA A 217 -14.19 14.69 20.17
N ALA A 218 -13.65 15.48 19.25
CA ALA A 218 -14.27 16.71 18.77
C ALA A 218 -15.55 16.43 17.97
N MET A 219 -15.57 15.36 17.14
CA MET A 219 -16.79 14.91 16.43
C MET A 219 -17.86 14.45 17.42
N ALA A 220 -17.48 13.63 18.38
CA ALA A 220 -18.38 13.07 19.39
C ALA A 220 -18.98 14.11 20.36
N ALA A 221 -18.31 15.26 20.51
CA ALA A 221 -18.85 16.40 21.27
C ALA A 221 -19.90 17.20 20.49
N GLN A 222 -19.86 17.20 19.15
CA GLN A 222 -20.84 17.85 18.28
C GLN A 222 -22.08 16.98 18.06
N ASP A 223 -21.87 15.68 17.81
CA ASP A 223 -22.95 14.71 17.61
C ASP A 223 -22.70 13.43 18.43
N PRO A 224 -23.59 13.10 19.39
CA PRO A 224 -23.46 11.91 20.24
C PRO A 224 -23.67 10.58 19.49
N HIS A 225 -24.17 10.59 18.27
CA HIS A 225 -24.38 9.40 17.46
C HIS A 225 -23.12 8.88 16.79
N TRP A 226 -22.02 9.64 16.78
CA TRP A 226 -20.75 9.16 16.26
C TRP A 226 -20.15 8.02 17.09
N LYS A 227 -19.77 6.95 16.41
CA LYS A 227 -18.93 5.86 16.92
C LYS A 227 -17.65 5.78 16.08
N LEU A 228 -16.56 5.30 16.67
CA LEU A 228 -15.29 5.06 15.99
C LEU A 228 -14.98 3.56 16.01
N LEU A 229 -14.74 2.95 14.84
CA LEU A 229 -14.32 1.56 14.73
C LEU A 229 -12.93 1.48 14.12
N LEU A 230 -12.02 0.78 14.83
CA LEU A 230 -10.60 0.64 14.52
C LEU A 230 -10.31 -0.79 14.08
N VAL A 231 -9.94 -0.98 12.82
CA VAL A 231 -9.51 -2.27 12.28
C VAL A 231 -7.99 -2.29 12.20
N GLY A 232 -7.38 -3.21 12.95
CA GLY A 232 -5.93 -3.35 13.10
C GLY A 232 -5.49 -3.30 14.54
N THR A 233 -4.18 -3.48 14.77
CA THR A 233 -3.52 -3.40 16.07
C THR A 233 -2.21 -2.64 15.95
N GLY A 234 -1.56 -2.35 17.05
CA GLY A 234 -0.25 -1.72 17.06
C GLY A 234 0.21 -1.33 18.45
N GLU A 235 1.45 -0.87 18.53
CA GLU A 235 2.11 -0.51 19.78
C GLU A 235 1.42 0.64 20.53
N MET A 236 0.64 1.48 19.85
CA MET A 236 -0.07 2.62 20.46
C MET A 236 -1.53 2.30 20.87
N GLU A 237 -1.98 1.05 20.75
CA GLU A 237 -3.34 0.68 21.17
C GLU A 237 -3.61 0.91 22.65
N PRO A 238 -2.67 0.59 23.59
CA PRO A 238 -2.87 0.86 25.01
C PRO A 238 -3.10 2.35 25.32
N GLU A 239 -2.32 3.24 24.67
CA GLU A 239 -2.47 4.68 24.83
C GLU A 239 -3.80 5.18 24.25
N MET A 240 -4.25 4.63 23.13
CA MET A 240 -5.57 4.96 22.55
C MET A 240 -6.71 4.56 23.49
N ARG A 241 -6.66 3.38 24.08
CA ARG A 241 -7.67 2.91 25.06
C ARG A 241 -7.70 3.81 26.30
N ALA A 242 -6.54 4.21 26.81
CA ALA A 242 -6.43 5.16 27.91
C ALA A 242 -7.01 6.53 27.54
N ALA A 243 -6.72 7.02 26.34
CA ALA A 243 -7.24 8.29 25.83
C ALA A 243 -8.76 8.28 25.66
N ALA A 244 -9.34 7.16 25.20
CA ALA A 244 -10.79 6.98 25.11
C ALA A 244 -11.44 7.00 26.50
N ALA A 245 -10.86 6.28 27.48
CA ALA A 245 -11.36 6.26 28.85
C ALA A 245 -11.31 7.63 29.53
N GLN A 246 -10.19 8.35 29.40
CA GLN A 246 -10.04 9.71 29.94
C GLN A 246 -11.06 10.71 29.40
N ARG A 247 -11.55 10.50 28.16
CA ARG A 247 -12.54 11.35 27.50
C ARG A 247 -13.99 10.86 27.66
N GLY A 248 -14.21 9.75 28.39
CA GLY A 248 -15.54 9.14 28.55
C GLY A 248 -16.10 8.55 27.24
N LEU A 249 -15.23 8.11 26.32
CA LEU A 249 -15.61 7.61 24.99
C LEU A 249 -15.51 6.08 24.88
N THR A 250 -15.28 5.36 25.98
CA THR A 250 -15.04 3.90 25.97
C THR A 250 -16.15 3.14 25.23
N ASP A 251 -17.41 3.51 25.44
CA ASP A 251 -18.57 2.85 24.81
C ASP A 251 -18.79 3.25 23.34
N ARG A 252 -18.03 4.23 22.85
CA ARG A 252 -18.15 4.75 21.47
C ARG A 252 -16.92 4.45 20.61
N VAL A 253 -15.86 3.88 21.20
CA VAL A 253 -14.65 3.49 20.46
C VAL A 253 -14.50 1.99 20.46
N ILE A 254 -14.59 1.39 19.29
CA ILE A 254 -14.59 -0.06 19.07
C ILE A 254 -13.25 -0.48 18.50
N PHE A 255 -12.50 -1.32 19.20
CA PHE A 255 -11.26 -1.90 18.73
C PHE A 255 -11.54 -3.30 18.19
N ALA A 256 -11.66 -3.41 16.87
CA ALA A 256 -11.99 -4.67 16.20
C ALA A 256 -10.79 -5.62 16.06
N GLY A 257 -9.57 -5.16 16.35
CA GLY A 257 -8.37 -5.96 16.14
C GLY A 257 -8.07 -6.21 14.66
N VAL A 258 -7.23 -7.21 14.37
CA VAL A 258 -6.92 -7.61 13.00
C VAL A 258 -8.09 -8.38 12.41
N GLN A 259 -8.57 -7.95 11.24
CA GLN A 259 -9.68 -8.57 10.53
C GLN A 259 -9.24 -9.07 9.16
N SER A 260 -9.76 -10.21 8.73
CA SER A 260 -9.49 -10.79 7.41
C SER A 260 -10.37 -10.20 6.31
N ASP A 261 -11.60 -9.81 6.65
CA ASP A 261 -12.58 -9.26 5.73
C ASP A 261 -12.67 -7.73 5.86
N VAL A 262 -11.58 -7.04 5.52
CA VAL A 262 -11.51 -5.56 5.53
C VAL A 262 -12.59 -4.91 4.64
N PRO A 263 -12.96 -5.46 3.45
CA PRO A 263 -14.03 -4.90 2.64
C PRO A 263 -15.36 -4.75 3.36
N ALA A 264 -15.78 -5.74 4.17
CA ALA A 264 -17.02 -5.67 4.93
C ALA A 264 -17.00 -4.53 5.97
N PHE A 265 -15.87 -4.30 6.63
CA PHE A 265 -15.68 -3.16 7.54
C PHE A 265 -15.68 -1.83 6.79
N MET A 266 -15.01 -1.77 5.63
CA MET A 266 -14.97 -0.55 4.81
C MET A 266 -16.38 -0.14 4.40
N ASN A 267 -17.21 -1.09 3.95
CA ASN A 267 -18.61 -0.85 3.62
C ASN A 267 -19.46 -0.40 4.83
N ALA A 268 -19.10 -0.79 6.06
CA ALA A 268 -19.83 -0.40 7.26
C ALA A 268 -19.66 1.09 7.63
N PHE A 269 -18.59 1.72 7.19
CA PHE A 269 -18.23 3.10 7.54
C PHE A 269 -19.11 4.14 6.83
N ASP A 270 -19.41 5.24 7.52
CA ASP A 270 -19.98 6.46 6.95
C ASP A 270 -18.89 7.47 6.61
N LEU A 271 -17.71 7.31 7.22
CA LEU A 271 -16.53 8.15 7.01
C LEU A 271 -15.26 7.33 7.29
N PHE A 272 -14.27 7.41 6.41
CA PHE A 272 -12.94 6.86 6.65
C PHE A 272 -11.97 7.97 7.07
N LEU A 273 -11.28 7.80 8.22
CA LEU A 273 -10.33 8.78 8.77
C LEU A 273 -8.89 8.29 8.61
N LEU A 274 -8.02 9.12 8.01
CA LEU A 274 -6.60 8.81 7.83
C LEU A 274 -5.69 10.02 8.18
N PRO A 275 -5.58 10.41 9.47
CA PRO A 275 -4.77 11.54 9.90
C PRO A 275 -3.28 11.17 10.05
N SER A 276 -2.73 10.45 9.10
CA SER A 276 -1.36 9.94 9.16
C SER A 276 -0.32 11.06 9.20
N ASN A 277 0.77 10.84 9.92
CA ASN A 277 1.94 11.73 9.92
C ASN A 277 2.69 11.68 8.58
N PHE A 278 2.69 10.54 7.93
CA PHE A 278 3.26 10.33 6.58
C PHE A 278 2.76 9.02 5.97
N GLU A 279 2.70 8.97 4.65
CA GLU A 279 2.38 7.75 3.87
C GLU A 279 3.28 7.66 2.64
N GLY A 280 3.48 6.43 2.15
CA GLY A 280 4.15 6.20 0.87
C GLY A 280 3.14 6.12 -0.29
N SER A 281 2.10 5.30 -0.11
CA SER A 281 0.97 5.13 -1.01
C SER A 281 -0.16 4.50 -0.18
N PRO A 282 -1.16 5.29 0.21
CA PRO A 282 -2.19 4.83 1.15
C PRO A 282 -3.24 3.99 0.44
N VAL A 283 -2.99 2.70 0.31
CA VAL A 283 -3.91 1.73 -0.33
C VAL A 283 -5.31 1.79 0.29
N THR A 284 -5.39 2.04 1.61
CA THR A 284 -6.67 2.15 2.33
C THR A 284 -7.56 3.31 1.85
N LEU A 285 -6.99 4.40 1.30
CA LEU A 285 -7.79 5.43 0.65
C LEU A 285 -8.43 4.94 -0.66
N VAL A 286 -7.70 4.13 -1.42
CA VAL A 286 -8.23 3.52 -2.65
C VAL A 286 -9.29 2.48 -2.31
N GLU A 287 -9.05 1.67 -1.27
CA GLU A 287 -10.02 0.69 -0.74
C GLU A 287 -11.33 1.36 -0.30
N ALA A 288 -11.23 2.50 0.40
CA ALA A 288 -12.39 3.27 0.84
C ALA A 288 -13.16 3.87 -0.35
N GLN A 289 -12.48 4.51 -1.30
CA GLN A 289 -13.09 5.01 -2.53
C GLN A 289 -13.75 3.89 -3.35
N GLY A 290 -13.12 2.71 -3.42
CA GLY A 290 -13.68 1.54 -4.09
C GLY A 290 -14.99 1.05 -3.47
N CYS A 291 -15.18 1.26 -2.16
CA CYS A 291 -16.42 0.98 -1.44
C CYS A 291 -17.38 2.18 -1.39
N GLY A 292 -17.09 3.29 -2.06
CA GLY A 292 -17.91 4.49 -2.05
C GLY A 292 -17.90 5.25 -0.72
N VAL A 293 -16.84 5.10 0.10
CA VAL A 293 -16.77 5.70 1.44
C VAL A 293 -16.04 7.03 1.41
N PRO A 294 -16.66 8.12 1.89
CA PRO A 294 -16.00 9.41 2.03
C PRO A 294 -14.77 9.32 2.95
N CYS A 295 -13.71 10.04 2.59
CA CYS A 295 -12.43 9.99 3.28
C CYS A 295 -11.99 11.39 3.76
N LEU A 296 -11.51 11.47 4.99
CA LEU A 296 -10.83 12.66 5.49
C LEU A 296 -9.41 12.26 5.92
N ALA A 297 -8.42 12.79 5.19
CA ALA A 297 -7.01 12.48 5.40
C ALA A 297 -6.21 13.74 5.79
N SER A 298 -5.02 13.55 6.36
CA SER A 298 -4.09 14.66 6.56
C SER A 298 -3.41 15.06 5.25
N THR A 299 -3.03 16.33 5.10
CA THR A 299 -2.21 16.83 3.97
C THR A 299 -0.81 16.23 3.91
N ASN A 300 -0.40 15.44 4.91
CA ASN A 300 0.85 14.68 4.91
C ASN A 300 0.72 13.33 4.17
N VAL A 301 -0.50 12.96 3.80
CA VAL A 301 -0.80 11.81 2.96
C VAL A 301 -0.68 12.25 1.50
N PRO A 302 0.08 11.53 0.63
CA PRO A 302 0.14 11.84 -0.80
C PRO A 302 -1.26 11.80 -1.44
N ASP A 303 -1.52 12.73 -2.34
CA ASP A 303 -2.77 12.83 -3.07
C ASP A 303 -2.86 11.92 -4.31
N ASP A 304 -1.77 11.22 -4.65
CA ASP A 304 -1.71 10.29 -5.78
C ASP A 304 -2.88 9.28 -5.80
N GLY A 305 -3.37 8.87 -4.62
CA GLY A 305 -4.50 7.95 -4.46
C GLY A 305 -5.87 8.63 -4.37
N SER A 306 -5.94 9.96 -4.45
CA SER A 306 -7.19 10.72 -4.42
C SER A 306 -7.74 10.86 -5.85
N VAL A 307 -8.51 9.87 -6.29
CA VAL A 307 -8.97 9.77 -7.69
C VAL A 307 -10.39 10.31 -7.84
N THR A 308 -11.16 10.27 -6.77
CA THR A 308 -12.57 10.67 -6.73
C THR A 308 -12.76 11.89 -5.84
N ASP A 309 -13.91 12.50 -5.89
CA ASP A 309 -14.33 13.60 -5.01
C ASP A 309 -14.64 13.17 -3.56
N LEU A 310 -14.59 11.87 -3.28
CA LEU A 310 -14.74 11.32 -1.93
C LEU A 310 -13.57 11.67 -0.99
N VAL A 311 -12.40 12.03 -1.50
CA VAL A 311 -11.21 12.24 -0.67
C VAL A 311 -10.99 13.72 -0.38
N HIS A 312 -10.96 14.05 0.90
CA HIS A 312 -10.71 15.40 1.38
C HIS A 312 -9.49 15.44 2.29
N PHE A 313 -8.80 16.58 2.29
CA PHE A 313 -7.58 16.75 3.07
C PHE A 313 -7.67 17.94 4.01
N LEU A 314 -7.08 17.79 5.22
CA LEU A 314 -6.84 18.89 6.16
C LEU A 314 -5.43 18.79 6.76
N PRO A 315 -4.75 19.93 7.02
CA PRO A 315 -3.49 19.92 7.74
C PRO A 315 -3.66 19.39 9.17
N LEU A 316 -2.69 18.62 9.68
CA LEU A 316 -2.68 18.19 11.09
C LEU A 316 -2.66 19.39 12.06
N ALA A 317 -2.15 20.54 11.64
CA ALA A 317 -2.14 21.78 12.43
C ALA A 317 -3.50 22.52 12.42
N ALA A 318 -4.48 22.08 11.62
CA ALA A 318 -5.80 22.69 11.63
C ALA A 318 -6.52 22.44 12.97
N PRO A 319 -7.37 23.37 13.44
CA PRO A 319 -8.15 23.17 14.64
C PRO A 319 -8.97 21.88 14.61
N LEU A 320 -9.10 21.19 15.74
CA LEU A 320 -9.93 19.98 15.83
C LEU A 320 -11.42 20.22 15.48
N THR A 321 -11.89 21.46 15.73
CA THR A 321 -13.25 21.89 15.31
C THR A 321 -13.42 21.86 13.79
N ASP A 322 -12.37 22.21 13.04
CA ASP A 322 -12.42 22.20 11.56
C ASP A 322 -12.40 20.76 11.04
N TRP A 323 -11.62 19.86 11.67
CA TRP A 323 -11.64 18.43 11.39
C TRP A 323 -13.03 17.85 11.64
N ALA A 324 -13.65 18.15 12.78
CA ALA A 324 -14.98 17.66 13.13
C ALA A 324 -16.05 18.21 12.17
N ALA A 325 -16.03 19.52 11.88
CA ALA A 325 -16.97 20.15 10.95
C ALA A 325 -16.83 19.61 9.51
N LYS A 326 -15.59 19.37 9.06
CA LYS A 326 -15.33 18.76 7.74
C LYS A 326 -15.79 17.31 7.70
N ALA A 327 -15.51 16.53 8.74
CA ALA A 327 -15.96 15.15 8.89
C ALA A 327 -17.51 15.05 8.79
N GLU A 328 -18.20 15.93 9.50
CA GLU A 328 -19.66 16.04 9.47
C GLU A 328 -20.18 16.36 8.07
N ALA A 329 -19.60 17.37 7.42
CA ALA A 329 -20.02 17.81 6.11
C ALA A 329 -19.86 16.73 5.03
N ILE A 330 -18.72 16.02 5.01
CA ILE A 330 -18.48 15.00 3.97
C ILE A 330 -19.23 13.71 4.22
N ALA A 331 -19.41 13.29 5.47
CA ALA A 331 -20.19 12.10 5.79
C ALA A 331 -21.70 12.27 5.48
N ALA A 332 -22.22 13.50 5.51
CA ALA A 332 -23.60 13.79 5.13
C ALA A 332 -23.86 13.61 3.62
N HIS A 333 -22.79 13.60 2.80
CA HIS A 333 -22.87 13.49 1.33
C HIS A 333 -22.35 12.14 0.81
N GLY A 334 -22.03 11.21 1.69
CA GLY A 334 -21.62 9.86 1.29
C GLY A 334 -22.78 9.12 0.64
N ASP A 335 -22.58 8.63 -0.58
CA ASP A 335 -23.60 7.97 -1.39
C ASP A 335 -23.38 6.45 -1.48
N HIS A 336 -22.19 5.96 -1.15
CA HIS A 336 -21.76 4.57 -1.37
C HIS A 336 -21.91 4.11 -2.84
N ASP A 337 -21.71 5.03 -3.78
CA ASP A 337 -21.77 4.75 -5.20
C ASP A 337 -20.49 4.02 -5.70
N ASP A 338 -20.60 3.43 -6.89
CA ASP A 338 -19.49 2.73 -7.54
C ASP A 338 -18.57 3.72 -8.26
N HIS A 339 -17.35 3.87 -7.76
CA HIS A 339 -16.31 4.74 -8.31
C HIS A 339 -15.23 3.98 -9.09
N TRP A 340 -15.42 2.68 -9.37
CA TRP A 340 -14.38 1.85 -10.01
C TRP A 340 -14.03 2.26 -11.43
N ALA A 341 -14.92 2.92 -12.17
CA ALA A 341 -14.58 3.45 -13.50
C ALA A 341 -13.42 4.45 -13.42
N ALA A 342 -13.46 5.40 -12.48
CA ALA A 342 -12.41 6.40 -12.27
C ALA A 342 -11.12 5.75 -11.72
N LEU A 343 -11.24 4.88 -10.72
CA LEU A 343 -10.12 4.16 -10.12
C LEU A 343 -9.39 3.28 -11.15
N THR A 344 -10.12 2.59 -12.05
CA THR A 344 -9.56 1.78 -13.13
C THR A 344 -8.81 2.64 -14.15
N ALA A 345 -9.40 3.76 -14.57
CA ALA A 345 -8.76 4.70 -15.49
C ALA A 345 -7.45 5.25 -14.91
N ALA A 346 -7.41 5.53 -13.61
CA ALA A 346 -6.21 5.95 -12.89
C ALA A 346 -5.17 4.82 -12.68
N GLY A 347 -5.55 3.54 -12.84
CA GLY A 347 -4.65 2.39 -12.73
C GLY A 347 -4.66 1.69 -11.40
N TYR A 348 -5.66 1.94 -10.57
CA TYR A 348 -5.78 1.33 -9.24
C TYR A 348 -6.54 0.00 -9.21
N GLU A 349 -7.05 -0.49 -10.35
CA GLU A 349 -7.66 -1.81 -10.44
C GLU A 349 -6.60 -2.89 -10.77
N LEU A 350 -6.61 -4.02 -10.05
CA LEU A 350 -5.55 -5.04 -10.09
C LEU A 350 -5.31 -5.62 -11.49
N LYS A 351 -6.35 -5.99 -12.22
CA LYS A 351 -6.20 -6.58 -13.57
C LYS A 351 -5.61 -5.58 -14.55
N THR A 352 -6.02 -4.32 -14.43
CA THR A 352 -5.50 -3.22 -15.26
C THR A 352 -4.05 -2.92 -14.92
N ALA A 353 -3.69 -2.91 -13.63
CA ALA A 353 -2.31 -2.72 -13.19
C ALA A 353 -1.40 -3.86 -13.66
N ALA A 354 -1.87 -5.12 -13.59
CA ALA A 354 -1.13 -6.28 -14.12
C ALA A 354 -0.90 -6.17 -15.63
N ARG A 355 -1.93 -5.82 -16.43
CA ARG A 355 -1.81 -5.61 -17.88
C ARG A 355 -0.83 -4.49 -18.24
N ARG A 356 -0.82 -3.39 -17.48
CA ARG A 356 0.16 -2.31 -17.66
C ARG A 356 1.59 -2.80 -17.40
N MET A 357 1.78 -3.64 -16.38
CA MET A 357 3.08 -4.25 -16.10
C MET A 357 3.49 -5.24 -17.18
N GLU A 358 2.58 -6.06 -17.69
CA GLU A 358 2.81 -6.96 -18.81
C GLU A 358 3.25 -6.20 -20.06
N HIS A 359 2.56 -5.11 -20.40
CA HIS A 359 2.94 -4.25 -21.50
C HIS A 359 4.35 -3.64 -21.34
N LEU A 360 4.69 -3.24 -20.11
CA LEU A 360 6.05 -2.78 -19.79
C LEU A 360 7.08 -3.88 -20.02
N TYR A 361 6.80 -5.10 -19.56
CA TYR A 361 7.72 -6.23 -19.78
C TYR A 361 7.88 -6.56 -21.25
N ASP A 362 6.81 -6.58 -22.04
CA ASP A 362 6.85 -6.81 -23.49
C ASP A 362 7.71 -5.74 -24.19
N LYS A 363 7.51 -4.47 -23.86
CA LYS A 363 8.29 -3.35 -24.41
C LYS A 363 9.78 -3.49 -24.10
N LEU A 364 10.12 -3.87 -22.86
CA LEU A 364 11.53 -4.02 -22.44
C LEU A 364 12.19 -5.28 -23.01
N GLY A 365 11.43 -6.36 -23.17
CA GLY A 365 11.87 -7.62 -23.72
C GLY A 365 11.95 -7.66 -25.25
N GLY A 366 11.53 -6.60 -25.94
CA GLY A 366 11.56 -6.51 -27.40
C GLY A 366 10.45 -7.31 -28.11
N HIS A 367 9.34 -7.56 -27.43
CA HIS A 367 8.17 -8.30 -27.93
C HIS A 367 6.92 -7.41 -28.12
N ALA A 368 7.09 -6.08 -28.10
CA ALA A 368 6.01 -5.11 -28.28
C ALA A 368 5.76 -4.78 -29.76
#